data_68438990c9acbaa7200fc5cdc85f9e5f
#
_entry.id   68438990c9acbaa7200fc5cdc85f9e5f
#
_cell.length_a   1.000
_cell.length_b   1.000
_cell.length_c   1.000
_cell.angle_alpha   90.00
_cell.angle_beta   90.00
_cell.angle_gamma   90.00
#
_symmetry.space_group_name_H-M   'P 1'
#
loop_
_entity.id
_entity.type
_entity.pdbx_description
1 polymer ?
#
loop_
_entity_poly.entity_id
_entity_poly.type
_entity_poly.pdbx_seq_one_letter_code
_entity_poly.pdbx_strand_id
1 'polypeptide(L)'
;ALPGGFCEIEEDLIDTARRELKEETGLTDIPIELINTWGEVNRDPRDRIITAAYLAIINDMPAPVAGDDACDADWFNIEIRQRGRAKIQKDGKDIINSLYNLKLINRHGDEECTAMVSVKENAKGIIKERKIEVIDNNNIAFDHARFIIDAMLYIDNSIDQ
;
A
#
# COMPACT_ATOMS: atom_id res chain seq x y z
N ALA A 1 3.47 -2.56 -10.23
CA ALA A 1 3.89 -1.66 -9.13
C ALA A 1 2.79 -0.65 -8.84
N LEU A 2 2.79 -0.06 -7.65
CA LEU A 2 2.07 1.18 -7.37
C LEU A 2 2.85 2.35 -7.98
N PRO A 3 2.19 3.46 -8.39
CA PRO A 3 2.87 4.66 -8.85
C PRO A 3 3.81 5.22 -7.79
N GLY A 4 4.99 5.71 -8.20
CA GLY A 4 5.93 6.34 -7.28
C GLY A 4 7.38 6.35 -7.76
N GLY A 5 8.13 7.30 -7.24
CA GLY A 5 9.53 7.52 -7.55
C GLY A 5 10.30 8.21 -6.43
N PHE A 6 11.45 8.75 -6.76
CA PHE A 6 12.32 9.42 -5.79
C PHE A 6 11.97 10.92 -5.69
N CYS A 7 12.05 11.42 -4.45
CA CYS A 7 11.94 12.84 -4.17
C CYS A 7 13.16 13.58 -4.72
N GLU A 8 12.92 14.65 -5.46
CA GLU A 8 13.98 15.56 -5.90
C GLU A 8 14.41 16.49 -4.77
N ILE A 9 15.61 17.08 -4.90
CA ILE A 9 16.21 17.89 -3.82
C ILE A 9 15.35 19.12 -3.47
N GLU A 10 14.61 19.66 -4.45
CA GLU A 10 13.81 20.87 -4.29
C GLU A 10 12.30 20.59 -4.20
N GLU A 11 11.90 19.33 -3.95
CA GLU A 11 10.52 18.93 -3.82
C GLU A 11 10.14 18.59 -2.37
N ASP A 12 8.95 18.99 -1.97
CA ASP A 12 8.30 18.42 -0.80
C ASP A 12 7.75 17.03 -1.13
N LEU A 13 7.68 16.12 -0.13
CA LEU A 13 7.20 14.74 -0.33
C LEU A 13 5.81 14.67 -0.99
N ILE A 14 4.93 15.60 -0.67
CA ILE A 14 3.58 15.66 -1.26
C ILE A 14 3.63 16.07 -2.74
N ASP A 15 4.57 16.94 -3.11
CA ASP A 15 4.73 17.38 -4.50
C ASP A 15 5.34 16.27 -5.36
N THR A 16 6.31 15.54 -4.81
CA THR A 16 6.81 14.30 -5.41
C THR A 16 5.68 13.32 -5.68
N ALA A 17 4.84 13.03 -4.68
CA ALA A 17 3.74 12.09 -4.84
C ALA A 17 2.73 12.52 -5.93
N ARG A 18 2.45 13.82 -6.03
CA ARG A 18 1.58 14.38 -7.09
C ARG A 18 2.22 14.31 -8.46
N ARG A 19 3.52 14.61 -8.56
CA ARG A 19 4.27 14.54 -9.82
C ARG A 19 4.29 13.11 -10.34
N GLU A 20 4.70 12.15 -9.51
CA GLU A 20 4.77 10.74 -9.88
C GLU A 20 3.39 10.18 -10.27
N LEU A 21 2.34 10.51 -9.50
CA LEU A 21 0.96 10.12 -9.83
C LEU A 21 0.57 10.64 -11.23
N LYS A 22 0.88 11.90 -11.53
CA LYS A 22 0.61 12.49 -12.84
C LYS A 22 1.43 11.85 -13.95
N GLU A 23 2.73 11.69 -13.73
CA GLU A 23 3.66 11.15 -14.74
C GLU A 23 3.33 9.70 -15.09
N GLU A 24 3.02 8.86 -14.11
CA GLU A 24 2.78 7.44 -14.34
C GLU A 24 1.32 7.09 -14.67
N THR A 25 0.36 7.94 -14.34
CA THR A 25 -1.08 7.62 -14.54
C THR A 25 -1.88 8.66 -15.30
N GLY A 26 -1.34 9.87 -15.50
CA GLY A 26 -2.06 11.00 -16.06
C GLY A 26 -3.05 11.67 -15.10
N LEU A 27 -3.17 11.21 -13.87
CA LEU A 27 -4.11 11.75 -12.88
C LEU A 27 -3.58 13.05 -12.25
N THR A 28 -4.40 14.10 -12.26
CA THR A 28 -4.05 15.42 -11.71
C THR A 28 -5.14 15.94 -10.78
N ASP A 29 -4.78 16.92 -9.95
CA ASP A 29 -5.70 17.65 -9.08
C ASP A 29 -6.52 16.78 -8.12
N ILE A 30 -5.96 15.64 -7.72
CA ILE A 30 -6.57 14.70 -6.79
C ILE A 30 -6.03 14.97 -5.38
N PRO A 31 -6.91 15.09 -4.36
CA PRO A 31 -6.47 15.12 -2.98
C PRO A 31 -5.75 13.83 -2.62
N ILE A 32 -4.58 13.96 -1.99
CA ILE A 32 -3.80 12.84 -1.49
C ILE A 32 -3.49 13.04 -0.02
N GLU A 33 -3.44 11.97 0.73
CA GLU A 33 -3.15 11.97 2.17
C GLU A 33 -2.02 11.00 2.49
N LEU A 34 -1.04 11.47 3.28
CA LEU A 34 0.01 10.61 3.80
C LEU A 34 -0.59 9.66 4.84
N ILE A 35 -0.56 8.36 4.55
CA ILE A 35 -1.10 7.34 5.45
C ILE A 35 -0.04 6.70 6.31
N ASN A 36 1.19 6.55 5.80
CA ASN A 36 2.28 5.92 6.55
C ASN A 36 3.66 6.23 5.95
N THR A 37 4.70 5.97 6.74
CA THR A 37 6.09 5.94 6.29
C THR A 37 6.74 4.60 6.63
N TRP A 38 7.47 4.04 5.67
CA TRP A 38 8.09 2.73 5.76
C TRP A 38 9.60 2.87 5.68
N GLY A 39 10.26 2.63 6.80
CA GLY A 39 11.70 2.88 6.94
C GLY A 39 12.46 1.75 7.62
N GLU A 40 11.98 0.50 7.57
CA GLU A 40 12.73 -0.63 8.15
C GLU A 40 14.04 -0.87 7.38
N VAL A 41 15.05 -1.25 8.13
CA VAL A 41 16.35 -1.60 7.56
C VAL A 41 16.19 -2.84 6.67
N ASN A 42 16.82 -2.82 5.51
CA ASN A 42 16.79 -3.89 4.50
C ASN A 42 15.39 -4.19 3.92
N ARG A 43 14.43 -3.26 4.02
CA ARG A 43 13.12 -3.40 3.40
C ARG A 43 13.20 -3.43 1.88
N ASP A 44 13.92 -2.47 1.31
CA ASP A 44 14.20 -2.40 -0.12
C ASP A 44 15.57 -3.05 -0.40
N PRO A 45 15.65 -4.01 -1.34
CA PRO A 45 16.90 -4.70 -1.63
C PRO A 45 17.90 -3.84 -2.39
N ARG A 46 17.48 -2.72 -2.97
CA ARG A 46 18.32 -1.85 -3.78
C ARG A 46 19.20 -0.93 -2.94
N ASP A 47 18.61 -0.35 -1.87
CA ASP A 47 19.34 0.61 -1.01
C ASP A 47 18.57 0.87 0.30
N ARG A 48 19.13 1.73 1.16
CA ARG A 48 18.44 2.26 2.34
C ARG A 48 17.37 3.27 1.93
N ILE A 49 16.20 2.78 1.57
CA ILE A 49 15.07 3.58 1.09
C ILE A 49 14.02 3.74 2.20
N ILE A 50 13.56 4.98 2.40
CA ILE A 50 12.40 5.32 3.21
C ILE A 50 11.28 5.71 2.26
N THR A 51 10.13 5.06 2.38
CA THR A 51 8.97 5.30 1.53
C THR A 51 7.88 6.01 2.30
N ALA A 52 7.39 7.14 1.77
CA ALA A 52 6.17 7.80 2.20
C ALA A 52 5.01 7.31 1.34
N ALA A 53 4.02 6.66 1.94
CA ALA A 53 2.86 6.13 1.23
C ALA A 53 1.69 7.12 1.32
N TYR A 54 1.21 7.56 0.16
CA TYR A 54 0.06 8.44 0.01
C TYR A 54 -1.14 7.67 -0.51
N LEU A 55 -2.32 8.03 -0.03
CA LEU A 55 -3.62 7.52 -0.48
C LEU A 55 -4.36 8.62 -1.25
N ALA A 56 -4.87 8.27 -2.43
CA ALA A 56 -5.83 9.04 -3.19
C ALA A 56 -7.12 8.26 -3.33
N ILE A 57 -8.26 8.91 -3.16
CA ILE A 57 -9.60 8.30 -3.40
C ILE A 57 -10.29 9.15 -4.44
N ILE A 58 -10.76 8.51 -5.52
CA ILE A 58 -11.47 9.17 -6.61
C ILE A 58 -12.80 8.45 -6.87
N ASN A 59 -13.81 9.20 -7.26
CA ASN A 59 -15.14 8.66 -7.57
C ASN A 59 -15.25 8.14 -9.00
N ASP A 60 -14.53 8.78 -9.92
CA ASP A 60 -14.49 8.40 -11.32
C ASP A 60 -13.20 7.64 -11.60
N MET A 61 -13.28 6.63 -12.46
CA MET A 61 -12.12 5.87 -12.93
C MET A 61 -11.80 6.28 -14.37
N PRO A 62 -11.09 7.40 -14.61
CA PRO A 62 -10.66 7.75 -15.95
C PRO A 62 -9.73 6.66 -16.50
N ALA A 63 -9.64 6.53 -17.80
CA ALA A 63 -8.64 5.66 -18.39
C ALA A 63 -7.25 6.19 -17.99
N PRO A 64 -6.43 5.41 -17.29
CA PRO A 64 -5.10 5.86 -16.97
C PRO A 64 -4.30 5.98 -18.27
N VAL A 65 -3.48 7.01 -18.33
CA VAL A 65 -2.58 7.24 -19.45
C VAL A 65 -1.18 6.98 -18.91
N ALA A 66 -0.58 5.89 -19.35
CA ALA A 66 0.81 5.60 -19.02
C ALA A 66 1.69 6.77 -19.49
N GLY A 67 2.55 7.26 -18.60
CA GLY A 67 3.56 8.26 -18.96
C GLY A 67 4.70 7.65 -19.78
N ASP A 68 5.62 8.51 -20.21
CA ASP A 68 6.73 8.12 -21.11
C ASP A 68 7.62 7.00 -20.54
N ASP A 69 7.73 6.88 -19.22
CA ASP A 69 8.55 5.88 -18.52
C ASP A 69 7.76 4.66 -18.02
N ALA A 70 6.42 4.71 -18.02
CA ALA A 70 5.56 3.59 -17.64
C ALA A 70 5.20 2.75 -18.88
N CYS A 71 5.50 1.46 -18.84
CA CYS A 71 5.15 0.55 -19.94
C CYS A 71 3.63 0.42 -20.11
N ASP A 72 2.89 0.47 -19.00
CA ASP A 72 1.43 0.40 -18.98
C ASP A 72 0.89 0.81 -17.61
N ALA A 73 -0.34 1.38 -17.58
CA ALA A 73 -1.06 1.68 -16.35
C ALA A 73 -2.50 1.17 -16.48
N ASP A 74 -2.97 0.43 -15.49
CA ASP A 74 -4.34 -0.11 -15.46
C ASP A 74 -4.95 -0.04 -14.05
N TRP A 75 -6.26 -0.11 -14.00
CA TRP A 75 -7.03 -0.24 -12.78
C TRP A 75 -7.18 -1.70 -12.39
N PHE A 76 -6.96 -1.99 -11.11
CA PHE A 76 -7.13 -3.32 -10.56
C PHE A 76 -8.27 -3.34 -9.55
N ASN A 77 -9.14 -4.34 -9.67
CA ASN A 77 -10.07 -4.69 -8.62
C ASN A 77 -9.29 -5.31 -7.46
N ILE A 78 -9.56 -4.83 -6.25
CA ILE A 78 -8.91 -5.30 -5.03
C ILE A 78 -9.87 -6.23 -4.29
N GLU A 79 -9.47 -7.48 -4.09
CA GLU A 79 -10.14 -8.42 -3.22
C GLU A 79 -9.25 -8.71 -2.00
N ILE A 80 -9.78 -8.45 -0.81
CA ILE A 80 -9.10 -8.76 0.46
C ILE A 80 -9.96 -9.71 1.26
N ARG A 81 -9.36 -10.83 1.68
CA ARG A 81 -10.02 -11.84 2.51
C ARG A 81 -9.19 -12.13 3.75
N GLN A 82 -9.76 -11.88 4.91
CA GLN A 82 -9.14 -12.30 6.17
C GLN A 82 -9.22 -13.82 6.28
N ARG A 83 -8.07 -14.49 6.38
CA ARG A 83 -7.96 -15.95 6.46
C ARG A 83 -7.85 -16.46 7.88
N GLY A 84 -7.38 -15.62 8.79
CA GLY A 84 -7.23 -15.98 10.19
C GLY A 84 -6.99 -14.76 11.06
N ARG A 85 -7.36 -14.91 12.33
CA ARG A 85 -7.07 -13.94 13.39
C ARG A 85 -6.79 -14.68 14.67
N ALA A 86 -5.65 -14.42 15.28
CA ALA A 86 -5.24 -15.04 16.52
C ALA A 86 -4.69 -13.99 17.49
N LYS A 87 -4.98 -14.20 18.78
CA LYS A 87 -4.34 -13.44 19.84
C LYS A 87 -3.09 -14.23 20.28
N ILE A 88 -1.94 -13.58 20.23
CA ILE A 88 -0.66 -14.13 20.65
C ILE A 88 -0.07 -13.29 21.78
N GLN A 89 0.70 -13.90 22.65
CA GLN A 89 1.52 -13.19 23.64
C GLN A 89 2.97 -13.17 23.18
N LYS A 90 3.55 -11.98 23.10
CA LYS A 90 4.97 -11.79 22.81
C LYS A 90 5.53 -10.69 23.71
N ASP A 91 6.63 -11.00 24.41
CA ASP A 91 7.33 -10.08 25.32
C ASP A 91 6.38 -9.43 26.36
N GLY A 92 5.43 -10.22 26.91
CA GLY A 92 4.44 -9.75 27.87
C GLY A 92 3.32 -8.87 27.30
N LYS A 93 3.30 -8.65 25.99
CA LYS A 93 2.26 -7.88 25.29
C LYS A 93 1.28 -8.80 24.57
N ASP A 94 0.00 -8.46 24.65
CA ASP A 94 -1.05 -9.09 23.85
C ASP A 94 -1.01 -8.50 22.43
N ILE A 95 -0.80 -9.34 21.44
CA ILE A 95 -0.75 -8.96 20.01
C ILE A 95 -1.87 -9.71 19.29
N ILE A 96 -2.60 -8.99 18.45
CA ILE A 96 -3.52 -9.59 17.49
C ILE A 96 -2.76 -9.77 16.19
N ASN A 97 -2.69 -11.00 15.71
CA ASN A 97 -2.15 -11.35 14.40
C ASN A 97 -3.27 -11.73 13.46
N SER A 98 -3.43 -10.99 12.39
CA SER A 98 -4.42 -11.24 11.32
C SER A 98 -3.70 -11.60 10.03
N LEU A 99 -4.19 -12.60 9.32
CA LEU A 99 -3.70 -12.99 8.00
C LEU A 99 -4.71 -12.58 6.93
N TYR A 100 -4.22 -11.94 5.88
CA TYR A 100 -5.01 -11.50 4.75
C TYR A 100 -4.48 -12.09 3.45
N ASN A 101 -5.38 -12.57 2.61
CA ASN A 101 -5.10 -12.78 1.20
C ASN A 101 -5.52 -11.53 0.44
N LEU A 102 -4.59 -10.96 -0.30
CA LEU A 102 -4.78 -9.90 -1.26
C LEU A 102 -4.80 -10.51 -2.66
N LYS A 103 -5.77 -10.12 -3.46
CA LYS A 103 -5.84 -10.45 -4.88
C LYS A 103 -6.15 -9.17 -5.65
N LEU A 104 -5.38 -8.92 -6.69
CA LEU A 104 -5.55 -7.82 -7.63
C LEU A 104 -5.88 -8.43 -8.98
N ILE A 105 -6.94 -7.95 -9.63
CA ILE A 105 -7.34 -8.39 -10.96
C ILE A 105 -7.51 -7.14 -11.81
N ASN A 106 -6.79 -7.05 -12.93
CA ASN A 106 -6.94 -5.92 -13.85
C ASN A 106 -8.35 -5.88 -14.46
N ARG A 107 -8.72 -4.76 -15.10
CA ARG A 107 -10.04 -4.56 -15.68
C ARG A 107 -10.44 -5.64 -16.69
N HIS A 108 -9.47 -6.16 -17.43
CA HIS A 108 -9.71 -7.13 -18.50
C HIS A 108 -9.79 -8.56 -17.96
N GLY A 109 -9.35 -8.80 -16.72
CA GLY A 109 -9.39 -10.11 -16.08
C GLY A 109 -8.32 -11.09 -16.56
N ASP A 110 -7.34 -10.61 -17.33
CA ASP A 110 -6.25 -11.40 -17.89
C ASP A 110 -4.95 -11.31 -17.08
N GLU A 111 -4.87 -10.34 -16.16
CA GLU A 111 -3.76 -10.21 -15.22
C GLU A 111 -4.25 -10.35 -13.77
N GLU A 112 -3.59 -11.23 -13.04
CA GLU A 112 -3.86 -11.51 -11.64
C GLU A 112 -2.57 -11.46 -10.82
N CYS A 113 -2.59 -10.69 -9.74
CA CYS A 113 -1.50 -10.63 -8.77
C CYS A 113 -2.05 -11.01 -7.40
N THR A 114 -1.29 -11.74 -6.60
CA THR A 114 -1.72 -12.20 -5.27
C THR A 114 -0.63 -12.02 -4.22
N ALA A 115 -1.05 -11.83 -2.97
CA ALA A 115 -0.14 -11.86 -1.83
C ALA A 115 -0.84 -12.40 -0.58
N MET A 116 -0.05 -12.95 0.32
CA MET A 116 -0.44 -13.23 1.69
C MET A 116 0.29 -12.28 2.63
N VAL A 117 -0.46 -11.58 3.46
CA VAL A 117 0.06 -10.51 4.32
C VAL A 117 -0.35 -10.77 5.77
N SER A 118 0.62 -10.69 6.69
CA SER A 118 0.41 -10.75 8.14
C SER A 118 0.37 -9.33 8.70
N VAL A 119 -0.67 -9.04 9.47
CA VAL A 119 -0.84 -7.77 10.20
C VAL A 119 -0.82 -8.07 11.69
N LYS A 120 0.18 -7.57 12.40
CA LYS A 120 0.33 -7.69 13.85
C LYS A 120 0.07 -6.33 14.49
N GLU A 121 -0.90 -6.28 15.40
CA GLU A 121 -1.27 -5.07 16.12
C GLU A 121 -1.23 -5.32 17.63
N ASN A 122 -0.82 -4.34 18.42
CA ASN A 122 -0.98 -4.41 19.86
C ASN A 122 -2.48 -4.42 20.22
N ALA A 123 -2.89 -5.36 21.06
CA ALA A 123 -4.30 -5.55 21.44
C ALA A 123 -4.84 -4.43 22.34
N LYS A 124 -3.96 -3.68 23.01
CA LYS A 124 -4.30 -2.64 23.99
C LYS A 124 -3.41 -1.41 23.78
N GLY A 125 -3.97 -0.24 24.06
CA GLY A 125 -3.28 1.05 24.01
C GLY A 125 -4.00 2.05 23.12
N ILE A 126 -3.78 3.33 23.38
CA ILE A 126 -4.31 4.44 22.58
C ILE A 126 -3.55 4.51 21.24
N ILE A 127 -2.23 4.30 21.27
CA ILE A 127 -1.40 4.24 20.06
C ILE A 127 -1.37 2.79 19.59
N LYS A 128 -1.90 2.56 18.39
CA LYS A 128 -1.86 1.24 17.74
C LYS A 128 -0.55 1.11 16.98
N GLU A 129 0.38 0.33 17.53
CA GLU A 129 1.55 -0.11 16.80
C GLU A 129 1.12 -1.23 15.85
N ARG A 130 1.31 -1.03 14.56
CA ARG A 130 1.01 -2.00 13.52
C ARG A 130 2.29 -2.42 12.81
N LYS A 131 2.47 -3.71 12.64
CA LYS A 131 3.52 -4.28 11.80
C LYS A 131 2.89 -5.13 10.71
N ILE A 132 3.17 -4.79 9.45
CA ILE A 132 2.66 -5.48 8.28
C ILE A 132 3.82 -6.17 7.57
N GLU A 133 3.69 -7.46 7.33
CA GLU A 133 4.72 -8.30 6.73
C GLU A 133 4.13 -9.10 5.56
N VAL A 134 4.77 -9.04 4.40
CA VAL A 134 4.42 -9.90 3.25
C VAL A 134 4.99 -11.29 3.52
N ILE A 135 4.10 -12.30 3.55
CA ILE A 135 4.45 -13.71 3.79
C ILE A 135 4.70 -14.43 2.48
N ASP A 136 3.88 -14.14 1.48
CA ASP A 136 3.98 -14.71 0.14
C ASP A 136 3.52 -13.66 -0.87
N ASN A 137 4.13 -13.67 -2.07
CA ASN A 137 3.89 -12.67 -3.08
C ASN A 137 4.05 -13.27 -4.48
N ASN A 138 3.05 -13.06 -5.31
CA ASN A 138 3.05 -13.44 -6.72
C ASN A 138 2.67 -12.22 -7.58
N ASN A 139 3.63 -11.72 -8.36
CA ASN A 139 3.50 -10.61 -9.31
C ASN A 139 3.20 -9.21 -8.73
N ILE A 140 3.21 -9.01 -7.40
CA ILE A 140 3.17 -7.66 -6.82
C ILE A 140 4.62 -7.19 -6.62
N ALA A 141 4.94 -5.99 -7.08
CA ALA A 141 6.30 -5.45 -6.99
C ALA A 141 6.75 -5.32 -5.53
N PHE A 142 7.95 -5.78 -5.22
CA PHE A 142 8.61 -5.65 -3.93
C PHE A 142 7.68 -5.97 -2.73
N ASP A 143 7.48 -5.01 -1.85
CA ASP A 143 6.60 -5.08 -0.68
C ASP A 143 5.32 -4.24 -0.83
N HIS A 144 4.94 -3.87 -2.07
CA HIS A 144 3.76 -3.03 -2.33
C HIS A 144 2.45 -3.62 -1.81
N ALA A 145 2.36 -4.95 -1.66
CA ALA A 145 1.21 -5.60 -1.05
C ALA A 145 0.92 -5.09 0.38
N ARG A 146 1.96 -4.72 1.15
CA ARG A 146 1.78 -4.17 2.51
C ARG A 146 1.19 -2.76 2.48
N PHE A 147 1.53 -1.94 1.47
CA PHE A 147 0.99 -0.60 1.32
C PHE A 147 -0.51 -0.66 0.99
N ILE A 148 -0.91 -1.60 0.12
CA ILE A 148 -2.31 -1.81 -0.25
C ILE A 148 -3.13 -2.26 0.97
N ILE A 149 -2.63 -3.23 1.74
CA ILE A 149 -3.31 -3.68 2.97
C ILE A 149 -3.40 -2.54 3.99
N ASP A 150 -2.33 -1.76 4.19
CA ASP A 150 -2.34 -0.64 5.13
C ASP A 150 -3.34 0.44 4.73
N ALA A 151 -3.40 0.78 3.44
CA ALA A 151 -4.37 1.72 2.89
C ALA A 151 -5.82 1.27 3.12
N MET A 152 -6.12 0.00 2.88
CA MET A 152 -7.46 -0.55 3.10
C MET A 152 -7.85 -0.55 4.58
N LEU A 153 -6.93 -0.91 5.47
CA LEU A 153 -7.15 -0.83 6.91
C LEU A 153 -7.28 0.62 7.42
N TYR A 154 -6.63 1.57 6.76
CA TYR A 154 -6.79 2.99 7.03
C TYR A 154 -8.20 3.46 6.66
N ILE A 155 -8.69 3.10 5.47
CA ILE A 155 -10.05 3.43 5.02
C ILE A 155 -11.11 2.83 5.95
N ASP A 156 -11.01 1.54 6.29
CA ASP A 156 -11.97 0.86 7.18
C ASP A 156 -12.06 1.57 8.54
N ASN A 157 -10.92 1.94 9.13
CA ASN A 157 -10.92 2.66 10.40
C ASN A 157 -11.48 4.11 10.31
N SER A 158 -11.44 4.73 9.13
CA SER A 158 -11.95 6.08 8.91
C SER A 158 -13.46 6.12 8.71
N ILE A 159 -14.06 5.02 8.24
CA ILE A 159 -15.51 4.90 8.03
C ILE A 159 -16.25 4.59 9.35
N ASP A 160 -15.57 3.94 10.30
CA ASP A 160 -16.14 3.55 11.61
C ASP A 160 -16.11 4.69 12.66
N GLN A 161 -15.64 5.90 12.31
CA GLN A 161 -15.63 7.11 13.16
C GLN A 161 -16.73 8.09 12.76
#